data_eed23db0e1f59920027cfafea3a5604d
#
_entry.id   eed23db0e1f59920027cfafea3a5604d
#
_cell.length_a   1.000
_cell.length_b   1.000
_cell.length_c   1.000
_cell.angle_alpha   90.00
_cell.angle_beta   90.00
_cell.angle_gamma   90.00
#
_symmetry.space_group_name_H-M   'P 1'
#
loop_
_entity.id
_entity.type
_entity.pdbx_description
1 polymer ?
#
loop_
_entity_poly.entity_id
_entity_poly.type
_entity_poly.pdbx_seq_one_letter_code
_entity_poly.pdbx_strand_id
1 'polypeptide(L)'
;STSSEIDRTLKFYIGGKQVRPDGGNSIPALNFDGSISAWVGQGNRKDIRNAVEAARKANGWATKTAHLRAQVLYFFAENLTVRKDEFIKRLMETCGVKKPEATAEFNATVSRIFSYAAWADKFDGAAHDAPYRGITLALPEPIGIIGLVAPDHQPLLAAISLIAPAIAMGNRVVYI
;
A
#
# COMPACT_ATOMS: atom_id res chain seq x y z
N SER A 1 -36.12 10.34 21.40
CA SER A 1 -34.75 9.89 21.66
C SER A 1 -34.07 9.63 20.36
N THR A 2 -33.28 10.59 19.89
CA THR A 2 -32.41 10.47 18.72
C THR A 2 -31.28 9.55 19.10
N SER A 3 -31.33 8.28 18.68
CA SER A 3 -30.17 7.42 18.68
C SER A 3 -29.13 8.08 17.74
N SER A 4 -28.01 8.52 18.29
CA SER A 4 -26.89 9.00 17.48
C SER A 4 -26.42 7.83 16.61
N GLU A 5 -26.80 7.86 15.34
CA GLU A 5 -26.37 6.86 14.39
C GLU A 5 -24.83 6.93 14.27
N ILE A 6 -24.16 5.85 14.62
CA ILE A 6 -22.70 5.80 14.60
C ILE A 6 -22.27 5.90 13.13
N ASP A 7 -21.54 6.96 12.79
CA ASP A 7 -20.93 7.13 11.48
C ASP A 7 -19.92 6.01 11.22
N ARG A 8 -20.29 5.07 10.34
CA ARG A 8 -19.48 3.91 9.94
C ARG A 8 -18.73 4.15 8.62
N THR A 9 -18.66 5.38 8.13
CA THR A 9 -17.94 5.71 6.91
C THR A 9 -16.44 5.45 7.07
N LEU A 10 -15.88 4.68 6.16
CA LEU A 10 -14.43 4.44 6.12
C LEU A 10 -13.72 5.73 5.74
N LYS A 11 -12.78 6.12 6.55
CA LYS A 11 -12.00 7.34 6.38
C LYS A 11 -10.72 7.06 5.61
N PHE A 12 -10.14 8.11 5.04
CA PHE A 12 -8.79 8.02 4.50
C PHE A 12 -7.77 7.74 5.60
N TYR A 13 -6.68 7.09 5.24
CA TYR A 13 -5.53 6.91 6.11
C TYR A 13 -4.38 7.77 5.59
N ILE A 14 -4.18 8.92 6.21
CA ILE A 14 -3.20 9.93 5.77
C ILE A 14 -2.35 10.35 6.96
N GLY A 15 -1.04 10.29 6.79
CA GLY A 15 -0.10 10.69 7.84
C GLY A 15 -0.17 9.85 9.12
N GLY A 16 -0.46 8.54 8.97
CA GLY A 16 -0.53 7.60 10.08
C GLY A 16 -1.81 7.66 10.89
N LYS A 17 -2.86 8.33 10.41
CA LYS A 17 -4.15 8.47 11.10
C LYS A 17 -5.33 8.48 10.15
N GLN A 18 -6.50 8.19 10.71
CA GLN A 18 -7.76 8.29 9.98
C GLN A 18 -8.17 9.76 9.80
N VAL A 19 -8.51 10.15 8.57
CA VAL A 19 -8.87 11.52 8.19
C VAL A 19 -10.18 11.50 7.42
N ARG A 20 -11.11 12.39 7.75
CA ARG A 20 -12.34 12.59 6.98
C ARG A 20 -12.02 13.28 5.65
N PRO A 21 -12.81 12.99 4.58
CA PRO A 21 -12.72 13.74 3.33
C PRO A 21 -12.92 15.24 3.56
N ASP A 22 -12.17 16.08 2.88
CA ASP A 22 -12.28 17.53 2.98
C ASP A 22 -13.69 18.02 2.62
N GLY A 23 -14.30 17.45 1.58
CA GLY A 23 -15.66 17.77 1.15
C GLY A 23 -16.76 17.15 2.03
N GLY A 24 -16.43 16.28 2.98
CA GLY A 24 -17.42 15.59 3.82
C GLY A 24 -18.31 14.58 3.07
N ASN A 25 -18.06 14.36 1.77
CA ASN A 25 -18.85 13.46 0.95
C ASN A 25 -18.39 12.00 1.09
N SER A 26 -19.34 11.07 0.95
CA SER A 26 -19.08 9.64 0.89
C SER A 26 -19.85 9.00 -0.26
N ILE A 27 -19.31 7.88 -0.74
CA ILE A 27 -19.92 7.05 -1.77
C ILE A 27 -20.04 5.61 -1.26
N PRO A 28 -21.05 4.85 -1.70
CA PRO A 28 -21.17 3.46 -1.35
C PRO A 28 -20.11 2.62 -2.09
N ALA A 29 -19.41 1.77 -1.37
CA ALA A 29 -18.66 0.66 -1.93
C ALA A 29 -19.57 -0.56 -1.96
N LEU A 30 -19.71 -1.18 -3.13
CA LEU A 30 -20.65 -2.28 -3.34
C LEU A 30 -19.94 -3.62 -3.27
N ASN A 31 -20.64 -4.61 -2.73
CA ASN A 31 -20.31 -6.02 -2.90
C ASN A 31 -20.67 -6.47 -4.32
N PHE A 32 -20.22 -7.64 -4.71
CA PHE A 32 -20.49 -8.23 -6.03
C PHE A 32 -22.02 -8.40 -6.30
N ASP A 33 -22.82 -8.65 -5.27
CA ASP A 33 -24.26 -8.79 -5.36
C ASP A 33 -25.03 -7.46 -5.43
N GLY A 34 -24.32 -6.33 -5.44
CA GLY A 34 -24.89 -4.98 -5.46
C GLY A 34 -25.27 -4.44 -4.07
N SER A 35 -25.14 -5.22 -3.02
CA SER A 35 -25.35 -4.74 -1.64
C SER A 35 -24.24 -3.78 -1.22
N ILE A 36 -24.54 -2.86 -0.31
CA ILE A 36 -23.55 -1.92 0.21
C ILE A 36 -22.62 -2.64 1.19
N SER A 37 -21.35 -2.76 0.83
CA SER A 37 -20.29 -3.28 1.70
C SER A 37 -19.89 -2.28 2.77
N ALA A 38 -19.70 -1.04 2.37
CA ALA A 38 -19.29 0.06 3.24
C ALA A 38 -19.59 1.41 2.59
N TRP A 39 -19.59 2.46 3.38
CA TRP A 39 -19.47 3.83 2.88
C TRP A 39 -18.02 4.25 2.95
N VAL A 40 -17.49 4.82 1.87
CA VAL A 40 -16.10 5.28 1.77
C VAL A 40 -16.08 6.78 1.51
N GLY A 41 -15.06 7.46 2.00
CA GLY A 41 -14.89 8.88 1.74
C GLY A 41 -14.66 9.16 0.26
N GLN A 42 -15.34 10.17 -0.28
CA GLN A 42 -15.06 10.67 -1.62
C GLN A 42 -13.99 11.77 -1.53
N GLY A 43 -12.80 11.46 -2.07
CA GLY A 43 -11.68 12.38 -2.09
C GLY A 43 -11.82 13.50 -3.10
N ASN A 44 -11.17 14.59 -2.82
CA ASN A 44 -11.03 15.72 -3.73
C ASN A 44 -9.54 16.11 -3.90
N ARG A 45 -9.29 17.14 -4.70
CA ARG A 45 -7.93 17.63 -4.96
C ARG A 45 -7.15 18.02 -3.69
N LYS A 46 -7.84 18.53 -2.67
CA LYS A 46 -7.21 18.93 -1.41
C LYS A 46 -6.78 17.70 -0.60
N ASP A 47 -7.57 16.64 -0.61
CA ASP A 47 -7.22 15.37 0.04
C ASP A 47 -5.94 14.76 -0.57
N ILE A 48 -5.85 14.77 -1.91
CA ILE A 48 -4.63 14.32 -2.62
C ILE A 48 -3.43 15.18 -2.23
N ARG A 49 -3.57 16.50 -2.19
CA ARG A 49 -2.50 17.40 -1.75
C ARG A 49 -2.06 17.08 -0.33
N ASN A 50 -3.00 16.88 0.59
CA ASN A 50 -2.72 16.56 1.98
C ASN A 50 -2.00 15.20 2.11
N ALA A 51 -2.38 14.22 1.29
CA ALA A 51 -1.72 12.91 1.24
C ALA A 51 -0.27 13.03 0.74
N VAL A 52 -0.04 13.82 -0.31
CA VAL A 52 1.32 14.09 -0.84
C VAL A 52 2.18 14.83 0.19
N GLU A 53 1.62 15.81 0.89
CA GLU A 53 2.34 16.54 1.95
C GLU A 53 2.68 15.60 3.13
N ALA A 54 1.76 14.72 3.52
CA ALA A 54 2.02 13.72 4.56
C ALA A 54 3.14 12.74 4.12
N ALA A 55 3.10 12.27 2.88
CA ALA A 55 4.15 11.43 2.31
C ALA A 55 5.51 12.14 2.25
N ARG A 56 5.51 13.46 1.97
CA ARG A 56 6.73 14.28 2.00
C ARG A 56 7.33 14.37 3.40
N LYS A 57 6.49 14.54 4.42
CA LYS A 57 6.92 14.57 5.84
C LYS A 57 7.47 13.23 6.33
N ALA A 58 7.05 12.13 5.72
CA ALA A 58 7.53 10.77 6.03
C ALA A 58 8.92 10.45 5.44
N ASN A 59 9.76 11.47 5.21
CA ASN A 59 11.08 11.30 4.59
C ASN A 59 12.02 10.37 5.36
N GLY A 60 11.78 10.17 6.66
CA GLY A 60 12.54 9.22 7.47
C GLY A 60 12.52 7.78 6.95
N TRP A 61 11.55 7.38 6.12
CA TRP A 61 11.53 6.07 5.47
C TRP A 61 12.65 5.94 4.43
N ALA A 62 12.86 6.96 3.61
CA ALA A 62 13.90 6.97 2.58
C ALA A 62 15.32 6.81 3.15
N THR A 63 15.55 7.26 4.38
CA THR A 63 16.85 7.20 5.07
C THR A 63 17.06 5.92 5.87
N LYS A 64 16.06 5.04 5.96
CA LYS A 64 16.20 3.73 6.61
C LYS A 64 17.09 2.82 5.79
N THR A 65 17.86 1.98 6.48
CA THR A 65 18.68 0.97 5.81
C THR A 65 17.79 0.01 5.01
N ALA A 66 18.31 -0.50 3.92
CA ALA A 66 17.63 -1.52 3.12
C ALA A 66 17.23 -2.75 3.94
N HIS A 67 18.10 -3.17 4.85
CA HIS A 67 17.83 -4.27 5.79
C HIS A 67 16.63 -3.99 6.70
N LEU A 68 16.51 -2.78 7.25
CA LEU A 68 15.36 -2.43 8.08
C LEU A 68 14.06 -2.41 7.27
N ARG A 69 14.12 -1.90 6.02
CA ARG A 69 12.94 -1.94 5.13
C ARG A 69 12.51 -3.38 4.82
N ALA A 70 13.48 -4.28 4.59
CA ALA A 70 13.21 -5.70 4.43
C ALA A 70 12.51 -6.29 5.66
N GLN A 71 13.03 -6.04 6.85
CA GLN A 71 12.44 -6.54 8.11
C GLN A 71 11.00 -6.05 8.31
N VAL A 72 10.71 -4.79 8.02
CA VAL A 72 9.35 -4.25 8.12
C VAL A 72 8.40 -4.95 7.14
N LEU A 73 8.86 -5.24 5.91
CA LEU A 73 8.06 -5.97 4.93
C LEU A 73 7.83 -7.43 5.33
N TYR A 74 8.82 -8.12 5.87
CA TYR A 74 8.64 -9.47 6.41
C TYR A 74 7.60 -9.48 7.53
N PHE A 75 7.73 -8.58 8.48
CA PHE A 75 6.77 -8.43 9.57
C PHE A 75 5.35 -8.11 9.06
N PHE A 76 5.24 -7.29 8.02
CA PHE A 76 3.97 -7.01 7.38
C PHE A 76 3.36 -8.27 6.75
N ALA A 77 4.15 -9.09 6.03
CA ALA A 77 3.69 -10.35 5.45
C ALA A 77 3.20 -11.34 6.50
N GLU A 78 3.91 -11.46 7.61
CA GLU A 78 3.53 -12.32 8.74
C GLU A 78 2.21 -11.86 9.37
N ASN A 79 2.06 -10.58 9.64
CA ASN A 79 0.83 -10.01 10.20
C ASN A 79 -0.36 -10.17 9.25
N LEU A 80 -0.15 -10.00 7.94
CA LEU A 80 -1.20 -10.24 6.96
C LEU A 80 -1.66 -11.71 6.99
N THR A 81 -0.71 -12.64 7.12
CA THR A 81 -1.00 -14.09 7.17
C THR A 81 -1.90 -14.46 8.35
N VAL A 82 -1.73 -13.83 9.50
CA VAL A 82 -2.59 -14.05 10.69
C VAL A 82 -4.06 -13.72 10.40
N ARG A 83 -4.32 -12.78 9.48
CA ARG A 83 -5.66 -12.34 9.09
C ARG A 83 -6.18 -13.00 7.81
N LYS A 84 -5.60 -14.10 7.39
CA LYS A 84 -5.89 -14.79 6.12
C LYS A 84 -7.39 -15.00 5.87
N ASP A 85 -8.09 -15.58 6.82
CA ASP A 85 -9.51 -15.94 6.65
C ASP A 85 -10.41 -14.70 6.50
N GLU A 86 -10.07 -13.60 7.17
CA GLU A 86 -10.78 -12.32 7.03
C GLU A 86 -10.62 -11.77 5.61
N PHE A 87 -9.40 -11.76 5.07
CA PHE A 87 -9.15 -11.26 3.71
C PHE A 87 -9.79 -12.13 2.64
N ILE A 88 -9.71 -13.46 2.78
CA ILE A 88 -10.37 -14.39 1.85
C ILE A 88 -11.88 -14.15 1.85
N LYS A 89 -12.51 -14.02 3.02
CA LYS A 89 -13.93 -13.73 3.13
C LYS A 89 -14.28 -12.42 2.43
N ARG A 90 -13.51 -11.35 2.67
CA ARG A 90 -13.72 -10.05 2.02
C ARG A 90 -13.60 -10.12 0.51
N LEU A 91 -12.60 -10.79 -0.03
CA LEU A 91 -12.45 -10.97 -1.48
C LEU A 91 -13.65 -11.71 -2.08
N MET A 92 -14.16 -12.73 -1.42
CA MET A 92 -15.36 -13.43 -1.87
C MET A 92 -16.59 -12.52 -1.88
N GLU A 93 -16.79 -11.73 -0.83
CA GLU A 93 -17.95 -10.83 -0.70
C GLU A 93 -17.88 -9.67 -1.71
N THR A 94 -16.72 -9.03 -1.85
CA THR A 94 -16.55 -7.82 -2.67
C THR A 94 -16.38 -8.14 -4.15
N CYS A 95 -15.64 -9.18 -4.50
CA CYS A 95 -15.30 -9.51 -5.89
C CYS A 95 -16.16 -10.65 -6.47
N GLY A 96 -16.96 -11.34 -5.66
CA GLY A 96 -17.78 -12.45 -6.11
C GLY A 96 -16.99 -13.72 -6.52
N VAL A 97 -15.71 -13.77 -6.21
CA VAL A 97 -14.85 -14.90 -6.53
C VAL A 97 -15.07 -16.07 -5.60
N LYS A 98 -14.78 -17.28 -6.06
CA LYS A 98 -14.87 -18.50 -5.25
C LYS A 98 -13.71 -18.59 -4.25
N LYS A 99 -13.92 -19.35 -3.17
CA LYS A 99 -12.90 -19.52 -2.12
C LYS A 99 -11.52 -19.95 -2.64
N PRO A 100 -11.37 -20.89 -3.60
CA PRO A 100 -10.07 -21.25 -4.15
C PRO A 100 -9.36 -20.06 -4.83
N GLU A 101 -10.09 -19.24 -5.58
CA GLU A 101 -9.56 -18.04 -6.26
C GLU A 101 -9.12 -16.97 -5.26
N ALA A 102 -9.97 -16.66 -4.29
CA ALA A 102 -9.65 -15.74 -3.20
C ALA A 102 -8.42 -16.20 -2.39
N THR A 103 -8.32 -17.53 -2.16
CA THR A 103 -7.17 -18.12 -1.47
C THR A 103 -5.90 -18.01 -2.32
N ALA A 104 -6.00 -18.23 -3.62
CA ALA A 104 -4.87 -18.10 -4.54
C ALA A 104 -4.36 -16.64 -4.59
N GLU A 105 -5.27 -15.67 -4.70
CA GLU A 105 -4.93 -14.25 -4.66
C GLU A 105 -4.24 -13.87 -3.34
N PHE A 106 -4.80 -14.29 -2.21
CA PHE A 106 -4.20 -14.03 -0.90
C PHE A 106 -2.79 -14.62 -0.78
N ASN A 107 -2.61 -15.89 -1.16
CA ASN A 107 -1.30 -16.54 -1.09
C ASN A 107 -0.28 -15.88 -2.03
N ALA A 108 -0.69 -15.49 -3.24
CA ALA A 108 0.15 -14.74 -4.17
C ALA A 108 0.54 -13.37 -3.60
N THR A 109 -0.37 -12.71 -2.90
CA THR A 109 -0.12 -11.43 -2.23
C THR A 109 0.96 -11.56 -1.16
N VAL A 110 0.83 -12.53 -0.26
CA VAL A 110 1.83 -12.79 0.79
C VAL A 110 3.18 -13.15 0.18
N SER A 111 3.20 -14.05 -0.81
CA SER A 111 4.42 -14.40 -1.53
C SER A 111 5.07 -13.18 -2.18
N ARG A 112 4.29 -12.27 -2.74
CA ARG A 112 4.78 -11.03 -3.35
C ARG A 112 5.44 -10.10 -2.33
N ILE A 113 4.88 -9.97 -1.12
CA ILE A 113 5.50 -9.17 -0.05
C ILE A 113 6.85 -9.78 0.34
N PHE A 114 6.92 -11.10 0.55
CA PHE A 114 8.18 -11.79 0.86
C PHE A 114 9.22 -11.61 -0.23
N SER A 115 8.82 -11.68 -1.50
CA SER A 115 9.72 -11.49 -2.64
C SER A 115 10.34 -10.08 -2.63
N TYR A 116 9.54 -9.04 -2.47
CA TYR A 116 10.06 -7.68 -2.43
C TYR A 116 10.82 -7.36 -1.13
N ALA A 117 10.44 -7.98 -0.01
CA ALA A 117 11.25 -7.91 1.21
C ALA A 117 12.65 -8.47 0.98
N ALA A 118 12.73 -9.64 0.31
CA ALA A 118 14.01 -10.26 -0.03
C ALA A 118 14.84 -9.43 -1.02
N TRP A 119 14.20 -8.67 -1.89
CA TRP A 119 14.88 -7.77 -2.84
C TRP A 119 15.38 -6.47 -2.23
N ALA A 120 14.77 -5.99 -1.14
CA ALA A 120 15.02 -4.67 -0.57
C ALA A 120 16.50 -4.41 -0.26
N ASP A 121 17.21 -5.41 0.25
CA ASP A 121 18.64 -5.34 0.62
C ASP A 121 19.57 -5.99 -0.40
N LYS A 122 19.06 -6.41 -1.56
CA LYS A 122 19.84 -7.06 -2.63
C LYS A 122 19.93 -6.23 -3.91
N PHE A 123 19.26 -5.11 -3.94
CA PHE A 123 19.34 -4.17 -5.05
C PHE A 123 20.50 -3.21 -4.82
N ASP A 124 21.69 -3.70 -5.11
CA ASP A 124 22.96 -3.01 -4.86
C ASP A 124 23.28 -1.97 -5.94
N GLY A 125 24.24 -1.10 -5.63
CA GLY A 125 24.90 -0.25 -6.59
C GLY A 125 25.99 -0.97 -7.38
N ALA A 126 26.74 -0.19 -8.16
CA ALA A 126 27.88 -0.67 -8.92
C ALA A 126 29.09 0.25 -8.74
N ALA A 127 30.28 -0.34 -8.79
CA ALA A 127 31.53 0.40 -8.90
C ALA A 127 31.95 0.44 -10.38
N HIS A 128 32.37 1.60 -10.86
CA HIS A 128 32.77 1.83 -12.24
C HIS A 128 34.20 2.39 -12.31
N ASP A 129 34.93 2.03 -13.36
CA ASP A 129 36.17 2.69 -13.71
C ASP A 129 35.90 4.13 -14.17
N ALA A 130 36.81 5.01 -13.86
CA ALA A 130 36.76 6.40 -14.26
C ALA A 130 38.06 6.79 -15.00
N PRO A 131 38.04 7.76 -15.97
CA PRO A 131 39.23 8.21 -16.67
C PRO A 131 40.19 9.02 -15.78
N TYR A 132 39.99 9.06 -14.48
CA TYR A 132 40.82 9.71 -13.49
C TYR A 132 41.12 8.74 -12.34
N ARG A 133 42.11 9.06 -11.49
CA ARG A 133 42.41 8.27 -10.32
C ARG A 133 41.29 8.42 -9.28
N GLY A 134 40.48 7.36 -9.09
CA GLY A 134 39.36 7.36 -8.18
C GLY A 134 38.43 6.18 -8.42
N ILE A 135 37.43 6.06 -7.58
CA ILE A 135 36.35 5.08 -7.71
C ILE A 135 35.06 5.82 -7.93
N THR A 136 34.34 5.47 -8.99
CA THR A 136 33.00 5.97 -9.25
C THR A 136 31.98 4.94 -8.77
N LEU A 137 31.08 5.34 -7.88
CA LEU A 137 29.99 4.51 -7.36
C LEU A 137 28.66 4.97 -7.93
N ALA A 138 27.90 4.04 -8.52
CA ALA A 138 26.51 4.25 -8.88
C ALA A 138 25.65 3.62 -7.77
N LEU A 139 25.00 4.44 -6.95
CA LEU A 139 24.15 3.99 -5.85
C LEU A 139 22.67 4.24 -6.19
N PRO A 140 21.78 3.22 -6.06
CA PRO A 140 20.36 3.42 -6.21
C PRO A 140 19.80 4.35 -5.12
N GLU A 141 19.00 5.31 -5.53
CA GLU A 141 18.29 6.22 -4.62
C GLU A 141 16.77 6.14 -4.82
N PRO A 142 15.97 6.36 -3.77
CA PRO A 142 14.53 6.47 -3.93
C PRO A 142 14.15 7.64 -4.87
N ILE A 143 13.19 7.41 -5.77
CA ILE A 143 12.61 8.48 -6.62
C ILE A 143 11.91 9.54 -5.75
N GLY A 144 11.30 9.11 -4.64
CA GLY A 144 10.66 10.00 -3.68
C GLY A 144 9.23 9.59 -3.35
N ILE A 145 8.23 10.27 -3.89
CA ILE A 145 6.81 10.00 -3.66
C ILE A 145 6.22 9.47 -4.95
N ILE A 146 5.56 8.32 -4.87
CA ILE A 146 4.94 7.65 -6.03
C ILE A 146 3.43 7.65 -5.84
N GLY A 147 2.69 8.20 -6.79
CA GLY A 147 1.24 8.08 -6.89
C GLY A 147 0.86 6.74 -7.52
N LEU A 148 -0.01 5.99 -6.87
CA LEU A 148 -0.47 4.68 -7.31
C LEU A 148 -1.99 4.70 -7.43
N VAL A 149 -2.50 4.20 -8.56
CA VAL A 149 -3.94 4.08 -8.82
C VAL A 149 -4.33 2.61 -8.74
N ALA A 150 -5.32 2.31 -7.91
CA ALA A 150 -5.82 0.96 -7.72
C ALA A 150 -6.50 0.42 -8.99
N PRO A 151 -6.12 -0.76 -9.49
CA PRO A 151 -6.93 -1.46 -10.47
C PRO A 151 -8.06 -2.24 -9.79
N ASP A 152 -9.15 -2.46 -10.55
CA ASP A 152 -10.34 -3.16 -10.03
C ASP A 152 -10.17 -4.69 -9.97
N HIS A 153 -9.22 -5.25 -10.71
CA HIS A 153 -8.99 -6.69 -10.79
C HIS A 153 -7.98 -7.16 -9.76
N GLN A 154 -8.30 -8.23 -9.03
CA GLN A 154 -7.46 -8.79 -7.97
C GLN A 154 -6.96 -7.71 -6.99
N PRO A 155 -7.87 -7.01 -6.30
CA PRO A 155 -7.55 -5.74 -5.65
C PRO A 155 -6.47 -5.85 -4.57
N LEU A 156 -6.42 -6.97 -3.84
CA LEU A 156 -5.41 -7.16 -2.81
C LEU A 156 -4.02 -7.41 -3.42
N LEU A 157 -3.93 -8.32 -4.40
CA LEU A 157 -2.67 -8.62 -5.08
C LEU A 157 -2.16 -7.39 -5.85
N ALA A 158 -3.07 -6.68 -6.52
CA ALA A 158 -2.73 -5.49 -7.27
C ALA A 158 -2.20 -4.37 -6.38
N ALA A 159 -2.87 -4.09 -5.25
CA ALA A 159 -2.41 -3.10 -4.27
C ALA A 159 -0.98 -3.41 -3.81
N ILE A 160 -0.74 -4.63 -3.37
CA ILE A 160 0.57 -5.04 -2.87
C ILE A 160 1.62 -5.05 -3.98
N SER A 161 1.26 -5.45 -5.20
CA SER A 161 2.19 -5.45 -6.35
C SER A 161 2.69 -4.05 -6.73
N LEU A 162 1.91 -3.02 -6.42
CA LEU A 162 2.28 -1.61 -6.64
C LEU A 162 3.00 -1.02 -5.42
N ILE A 163 2.50 -1.28 -4.21
CA ILE A 163 3.01 -0.66 -2.98
C ILE A 163 4.34 -1.29 -2.55
N ALA A 164 4.43 -2.62 -2.52
CA ALA A 164 5.58 -3.31 -1.94
C ALA A 164 6.91 -2.98 -2.63
N PRO A 165 7.04 -2.98 -3.97
CA PRO A 165 8.29 -2.61 -4.62
C PRO A 165 8.66 -1.14 -4.38
N ALA A 166 7.68 -0.24 -4.36
CA ALA A 166 7.93 1.17 -4.11
C ALA A 166 8.52 1.41 -2.71
N ILE A 167 7.90 0.85 -1.68
CA ILE A 167 8.38 1.02 -0.30
C ILE A 167 9.65 0.22 -0.01
N ALA A 168 9.85 -0.95 -0.64
CA ALA A 168 11.07 -1.72 -0.52
C ALA A 168 12.30 -0.90 -0.95
N MET A 169 12.17 -0.12 -2.02
CA MET A 169 13.22 0.76 -2.53
C MET A 169 13.30 2.12 -1.82
N GLY A 170 12.60 2.31 -0.70
CA GLY A 170 12.66 3.52 0.10
C GLY A 170 11.75 4.65 -0.36
N ASN A 171 10.90 4.42 -1.35
CA ASN A 171 9.91 5.40 -1.78
C ASN A 171 8.74 5.47 -0.79
N ARG A 172 8.01 6.57 -0.85
CA ARG A 172 6.74 6.78 -0.15
C ARG A 172 5.63 6.76 -1.19
N VAL A 173 4.45 6.32 -0.78
CA VAL A 173 3.35 6.13 -1.71
C VAL A 173 2.12 6.94 -1.31
N VAL A 174 1.39 7.39 -2.31
CA VAL A 174 0.01 7.86 -2.21
C VAL A 174 -0.81 6.90 -3.07
N TYR A 175 -1.61 6.07 -2.43
CA TYR A 175 -2.43 5.05 -3.06
C TYR A 175 -3.89 5.51 -3.14
N ILE A 176 -4.50 5.42 -4.32
CA ILE A 176 -5.86 5.89 -4.63
C ILE A 176 -6.65 4.75 -5.23
#